data_cd0f3a040f81fde0928d1b1822e6d405
#
_entry.id   cd0f3a040f81fde0928d1b1822e6d405
#
_cell.length_a   1.000
_cell.length_b   1.000
_cell.length_c   1.000
_cell.angle_alpha   90.00
_cell.angle_beta   90.00
_cell.angle_gamma   90.00
#
_symmetry.space_group_name_H-M   'P 1'
#
loop_
_entity.id
_entity.type
_entity.pdbx_description
1 polymer ?
#
loop_
_entity_poly.entity_id
_entity_poly.type
_entity_poly.pdbx_seq_one_letter_code
_entity_poly.pdbx_strand_id
1 'polypeptide(L)'
;RGKLVVKGPCAQYVIQVISGDAGNADIAANWLDPETNINYTNVFTVKNYCYFPALNPGDEFNFYFIRQVKTMDCIVCLAARATPSQGNEVQYTGSTCP
;
A
#
# COMPACT_ATOMS: atom_id res chain seq x y z
N ARG A 1 11.83 0.30 0.96
CA ARG A 1 11.27 -0.69 1.88
C ARG A 1 9.97 -0.17 2.47
N GLY A 2 9.00 -1.03 2.62
CA GLY A 2 7.70 -0.68 3.13
C GLY A 2 7.22 -1.63 4.22
N LYS A 3 6.15 -1.19 4.88
CA LYS A 3 5.45 -1.96 5.90
C LYS A 3 3.96 -1.90 5.59
N LEU A 4 3.31 -3.05 5.58
CA LEU A 4 1.86 -3.09 5.44
C LEU A 4 1.24 -2.65 6.76
N VAL A 5 0.52 -1.52 6.76
CA VAL A 5 -0.06 -0.97 7.99
C VAL A 5 -1.56 -1.16 8.06
N VAL A 6 -2.23 -1.24 6.90
CA VAL A 6 -3.67 -1.48 6.84
C VAL A 6 -3.97 -2.50 5.76
N LYS A 7 -4.81 -3.48 6.09
CA LYS A 7 -5.31 -4.47 5.15
C LYS A 7 -6.83 -4.52 5.31
N GLY A 8 -7.52 -4.03 4.30
CA GLY A 8 -8.99 -4.07 4.29
C GLY A 8 -9.52 -5.42 3.83
N PRO A 9 -10.83 -5.65 4.00
CA PRO A 9 -11.43 -6.95 3.68
C PRO A 9 -11.48 -7.27 2.18
N CYS A 10 -11.31 -6.26 1.33
CA CYS A 10 -11.47 -6.39 -0.11
C CYS A 10 -10.22 -5.93 -0.86
N ALA A 11 -9.05 -6.41 -0.46
CA ALA A 11 -7.77 -6.08 -1.09
C ALA A 11 -7.41 -4.59 -1.01
N GLN A 12 -7.84 -3.90 0.04
CA GLN A 12 -7.37 -2.54 0.32
C GLN A 12 -6.08 -2.65 1.11
N TYR A 13 -4.96 -2.20 0.51
CA TYR A 13 -3.65 -2.25 1.14
C TYR A 13 -3.10 -0.85 1.27
N VAL A 14 -2.66 -0.49 2.48
CA VAL A 14 -1.97 0.77 2.77
C VAL A 14 -0.55 0.44 3.20
N ILE A 15 0.42 1.01 2.49
CA ILE A 15 1.85 0.79 2.75
C ILE A 15 2.44 2.03 3.36
N GLN A 16 3.23 1.86 4.41
CA GLN A 16 4.08 2.91 4.96
C GLN A 16 5.49 2.76 4.40
N VAL A 17 6.04 3.85 3.87
CA VAL A 17 7.43 3.87 3.42
C VAL A 17 8.31 4.06 4.64
N ILE A 18 9.16 3.08 4.94
CA ILE A 18 10.02 3.09 6.12
C ILE A 18 11.50 3.35 5.80
N SER A 19 11.90 3.15 4.54
CA SER A 19 13.25 3.51 4.08
C SER A 19 13.26 3.57 2.56
N GLY A 20 14.30 4.23 2.01
CA GLY A 20 14.48 4.39 0.58
C GLY A 20 13.90 5.69 0.06
N ASP A 21 14.21 5.96 -1.23
CA ASP A 21 13.76 7.18 -1.91
C ASP A 21 12.45 6.91 -2.65
N ALA A 22 11.41 7.65 -2.30
CA ALA A 22 10.11 7.53 -2.97
C ALA A 22 10.06 8.31 -4.29
N GLY A 23 11.02 9.19 -4.55
CA GLY A 23 11.05 9.98 -5.79
C GLY A 23 9.79 10.83 -5.95
N ASN A 24 9.12 10.68 -7.09
CA ASN A 24 7.89 11.41 -7.40
C ASN A 24 6.61 10.64 -7.04
N ALA A 25 6.72 9.62 -6.21
CA ALA A 25 5.55 8.85 -5.80
C ALA A 25 4.58 9.70 -4.99
N ASP A 26 3.30 9.37 -5.09
CA ASP A 26 2.22 10.09 -4.41
C ASP A 26 2.08 9.53 -2.98
N ILE A 27 2.64 10.23 -2.02
CA ILE A 27 2.71 9.77 -0.63
C ILE A 27 1.99 10.78 0.27
N ALA A 28 1.13 10.27 1.15
CA ALA A 28 0.53 11.09 2.20
C ALA A 28 1.53 11.22 3.35
N ALA A 29 1.94 12.46 3.64
CA ALA A 29 2.85 12.71 4.77
C ALA A 29 2.20 12.34 6.10
N ASN A 30 0.89 12.56 6.20
CA ASN A 30 0.09 12.21 7.37
C ASN A 30 -1.28 11.72 6.92
N TRP A 31 -1.76 10.66 7.54
CA TRP A 31 -3.11 10.17 7.28
C TRP A 31 -3.69 9.59 8.57
N LEU A 32 -4.81 10.15 9.00
CA LEU A 32 -5.54 9.65 10.15
C LEU A 32 -6.55 8.60 9.69
N ASP A 33 -6.36 7.37 10.16
CA ASP A 33 -7.29 6.28 9.86
C ASP A 33 -8.57 6.48 10.68
N PRO A 34 -9.72 6.74 10.04
CA PRO A 34 -10.95 7.00 10.79
C PRO A 34 -11.51 5.77 11.51
N GLU A 35 -11.08 4.57 11.11
CA GLU A 35 -11.58 3.34 11.74
C GLU A 35 -10.83 2.97 13.01
N THR A 36 -9.55 3.33 13.12
CA THR A 36 -8.72 3.01 14.29
C THR A 36 -8.30 4.24 15.07
N ASN A 37 -8.49 5.43 14.49
CA ASN A 37 -8.04 6.70 15.04
C ASN A 37 -6.52 6.77 15.23
N ILE A 38 -5.78 6.02 14.40
CA ILE A 38 -4.31 6.04 14.39
C ILE A 38 -3.85 6.93 13.26
N ASN A 39 -2.89 7.83 13.55
CA ASN A 39 -2.26 8.66 12.52
C ASN A 39 -1.02 7.97 11.99
N TYR A 40 -0.99 7.71 10.67
CA TYR A 40 0.14 7.12 10.00
C TYR A 40 0.90 8.18 9.20
N THR A 41 2.20 8.02 9.07
CA THR A 41 3.05 8.92 8.29
C THR A 41 3.63 8.20 7.08
N ASN A 42 3.79 8.95 5.98
CA ASN A 42 4.41 8.45 4.74
C ASN A 42 3.72 7.20 4.21
N VAL A 43 2.41 7.28 4.03
CA VAL A 43 1.59 6.14 3.59
C VAL A 43 0.94 6.42 2.25
N PHE A 44 0.61 5.33 1.55
CA PHE A 44 -0.15 5.40 0.31
C PHE A 44 -0.97 4.13 0.11
N THR A 45 -1.96 4.21 -0.75
CA THR A 45 -2.80 3.08 -1.12
C THR A 45 -2.20 2.36 -2.33
N VAL A 46 -2.23 1.04 -2.33
CA VAL A 46 -1.77 0.23 -3.48
C VAL A 46 -2.85 0.26 -4.55
N LYS A 47 -2.52 0.81 -5.73
CA LYS A 47 -3.45 0.87 -6.87
C LYS A 47 -3.57 -0.47 -7.59
N ASN A 48 -2.46 -1.19 -7.73
CA ASN A 48 -2.44 -2.48 -8.43
C ASN A 48 -2.63 -3.64 -7.46
N TYR A 49 -3.64 -3.56 -6.63
CA TYR A 49 -3.90 -4.52 -5.55
C TYR A 49 -4.10 -5.96 -6.04
N CYS A 50 -4.53 -6.17 -7.28
CA CYS A 50 -4.69 -7.53 -7.83
C CYS A 50 -3.36 -8.27 -7.92
N TYR A 51 -2.26 -7.56 -8.00
CA TYR A 51 -0.92 -8.13 -8.15
C TYR A 51 -0.08 -8.02 -6.89
N PHE A 52 -0.69 -7.58 -5.79
CA PHE A 52 -0.01 -7.46 -4.51
C PHE A 52 -0.15 -8.76 -3.73
N PRO A 53 0.93 -9.27 -3.09
CA PRO A 53 0.86 -10.53 -2.37
C PRO A 53 0.00 -10.42 -1.10
N ALA A 54 -0.48 -11.57 -0.61
CA ALA A 54 -1.28 -11.64 0.61
C ALA A 54 -0.39 -11.54 1.84
N LEU A 55 -0.10 -10.31 2.25
CA LEU A 55 0.67 -10.01 3.47
C LEU A 55 -0.27 -9.69 4.62
N ASN A 56 0.29 -9.63 5.82
CA ASN A 56 -0.46 -9.26 7.02
C ASN A 56 0.00 -7.89 7.53
N PRO A 57 -0.87 -7.13 8.23
CA PRO A 57 -0.43 -5.88 8.85
C PRO A 57 0.76 -6.12 9.77
N GLY A 58 1.77 -5.26 9.65
CA GLY A 58 3.03 -5.38 10.34
C GLY A 58 4.15 -6.00 9.53
N ASP A 59 3.85 -6.70 8.44
CA ASP A 59 4.87 -7.28 7.57
C ASP A 59 5.67 -6.19 6.87
N GLU A 60 7.00 -6.33 6.88
CA GLU A 60 7.92 -5.45 6.16
C GLU A 60 8.46 -6.16 4.94
N PHE A 61 8.68 -5.41 3.88
CA PHE A 61 9.05 -5.98 2.59
C PHE A 61 9.78 -4.95 1.74
N ASN A 62 10.42 -5.44 0.68
CA ASN A 62 11.04 -4.61 -0.34
C ASN A 62 10.10 -4.47 -1.53
N PHE A 63 10.08 -3.27 -2.11
CA PHE A 63 9.27 -3.00 -3.30
C PHE A 63 9.86 -1.80 -4.02
N TYR A 64 9.42 -1.58 -5.25
CA TYR A 64 9.66 -0.32 -5.96
C TYR A 64 8.40 0.13 -6.66
N PHE A 65 8.34 1.43 -6.91
CA PHE A 65 7.22 2.04 -7.60
C PHE A 65 7.32 1.75 -9.10
N ILE A 66 6.19 1.46 -9.72
CA ILE A 66 6.10 1.21 -11.15
C ILE A 66 5.09 2.17 -11.74
N ARG A 67 5.21 2.43 -13.05
CA ARG A 67 4.29 3.33 -13.75
C ARG A 67 3.38 2.59 -14.72
N GLN A 68 3.54 1.30 -14.83
CA GLN A 68 2.80 0.52 -15.81
C GLN A 68 1.41 0.23 -15.29
N VAL A 69 0.39 0.73 -15.99
CA VAL A 69 -1.00 0.44 -15.67
C VAL A 69 -1.34 -0.92 -16.26
N LYS A 70 -1.59 -1.88 -15.41
CA LYS A 70 -2.11 -3.18 -15.81
C LYS A 70 -3.61 -3.20 -15.61
N THR A 71 -4.30 -3.90 -16.49
CA THR A 71 -5.73 -4.10 -16.32
C THR A 71 -6.00 -4.90 -15.04
N MET A 72 -6.89 -4.37 -14.21
CA MET A 72 -7.26 -5.02 -12.95
C MET A 72 -8.43 -5.95 -13.24
N ASP A 73 -8.17 -7.24 -13.18
CA ASP A 73 -9.16 -8.27 -13.51
C ASP A 73 -9.57 -9.12 -12.31
N CYS A 74 -9.11 -8.78 -11.13
CA CYS A 74 -9.54 -9.47 -9.93
C CYS A 74 -10.91 -8.96 -9.46
N ILE A 75 -11.61 -9.81 -8.72
CA ILE A 75 -12.92 -9.46 -8.17
C ILE A 75 -12.73 -8.39 -7.08
N VAL A 76 -13.43 -7.27 -7.23
CA VAL A 76 -13.45 -6.20 -6.24
C VAL A 76 -14.76 -6.32 -5.48
N CYS A 77 -14.70 -6.49 -4.18
CA CYS A 77 -15.92 -6.54 -3.40
C CYS A 77 -16.40 -5.13 -3.04
N LEU A 78 -17.68 -5.01 -2.71
CA LEU A 78 -18.31 -3.72 -2.48
C LEU A 78 -18.02 -3.14 -1.10
N ALA A 79 -17.48 -3.93 -0.19
CA ALA A 79 -17.15 -3.45 1.15
C ALA A 79 -15.88 -2.62 1.08
N ALA A 80 -16.02 -1.32 1.17
CA ALA A 80 -14.91 -0.39 1.11
C ALA A 80 -14.49 0.04 2.51
N ARG A 81 -13.18 0.13 2.72
CA ARG A 81 -12.57 0.70 3.92
C ARG A 81 -11.94 2.03 3.56
N ALA A 82 -11.91 2.96 4.51
CA ALA A 82 -11.20 4.21 4.29
C ALA A 82 -9.71 3.97 4.07
N THR A 83 -9.15 4.61 3.05
CA THR A 83 -7.73 4.55 2.70
C THR A 83 -7.26 5.93 2.28
N PRO A 84 -5.94 6.21 2.33
CA PRO A 84 -5.42 7.47 1.80
C PRO A 84 -5.83 7.69 0.34
N SER A 85 -6.06 8.93 -0.05
CA SER A 85 -6.34 9.29 -1.44
C SER A 85 -5.10 9.20 -2.31
N GLN A 86 -3.91 9.26 -1.72
CA GLN A 86 -2.64 9.07 -2.41
C GLN A 86 -2.49 7.59 -2.75
N GLY A 87 -2.13 7.31 -3.99
CA GLY A 87 -2.02 5.93 -4.44
C GLY A 87 -0.92 5.74 -5.46
N ASN A 88 -0.31 4.55 -5.45
CA ASN A 88 0.76 4.19 -6.36
C ASN A 88 0.66 2.73 -6.75
N GLU A 89 1.21 2.41 -7.91
CA GLU A 89 1.42 1.03 -8.33
C GLU A 89 2.81 0.60 -7.89
N VAL A 90 2.91 -0.63 -7.38
CA VAL A 90 4.16 -1.12 -6.80
C VAL A 90 4.47 -2.53 -7.30
N GLN A 91 5.76 -2.86 -7.30
CA GLN A 91 6.25 -4.21 -7.55
C GLN A 91 6.88 -4.74 -6.28
N TYR A 92 6.29 -5.79 -5.72
CA TYR A 92 6.84 -6.49 -4.55
C TYR A 92 8.08 -7.27 -4.97
N THR A 93 9.14 -7.21 -4.17
CA THR A 93 10.40 -7.88 -4.48
C THR A 93 10.88 -8.84 -3.40
N GLY A 94 10.17 -8.95 -2.28
CA GLY A 94 10.52 -9.89 -1.23
C GLY A 94 10.53 -9.27 0.15
N SER A 95 10.53 -10.12 1.19
CA SER A 95 10.45 -9.67 2.58
C SER A 95 11.83 -9.53 3.23
N THR A 96 12.88 -10.12 2.65
CA THR A 96 14.22 -10.05 3.23
C THR A 96 14.99 -8.87 2.66
N CYS A 97 15.79 -8.23 3.50
CA CYS A 97 16.72 -7.21 3.03
C CYS A 97 17.82 -7.86 2.19
N PRO A 98 18.15 -7.28 1.02
CA PRO A 98 19.30 -7.77 0.24
C PRO A 98 20.62 -7.53 0.94
#